data_39a148a5867cc3967e03d2873fd1411f
#
_entry.id   39a148a5867cc3967e03d2873fd1411f
#
_cell.length_a   1.000
_cell.length_b   1.000
_cell.length_c   1.000
_cell.angle_alpha   90.00
_cell.angle_beta   90.00
_cell.angle_gamma   90.00
#
_symmetry.space_group_name_H-M   'P 1'
#
loop_
_entity.id
_entity.type
_entity.pdbx_description
1 polymer ?
#
loop_
_entity_poly.entity_id
_entity_poly.type
_entity_poly.pdbx_seq_one_letter_code
_entity_poly.pdbx_strand_id
1 'polypeptide(L)'
;MSEQLSFLPPVPFCPLLPPHGSAAEQALNDLLERDLTQIDWLNEHKGWRLSAAVKSLDYLGWEPQSIMVQHPAWPNAIARYSLPEKAKQAAYTMRNQGGAHA
;
A
#
# COMPACT_ATOMS: atom_id res chain seq x y z
N MET A 1 6.72 7.01 29.27
CA MET A 1 8.13 6.61 29.23
C MET A 1 8.34 5.56 28.18
N SER A 2 9.21 5.86 27.26
CA SER A 2 9.50 4.94 26.18
C SER A 2 10.17 3.66 26.67
N GLU A 3 10.82 3.72 27.81
CA GLU A 3 11.48 2.53 28.37
C GLU A 3 10.53 1.39 28.64
N GLN A 4 9.28 1.72 28.95
CA GLN A 4 8.32 0.65 29.21
C GLN A 4 8.09 -0.22 27.97
N LEU A 5 8.24 0.37 26.80
CA LEU A 5 8.04 -0.36 25.56
C LEU A 5 9.16 -1.37 25.31
N SER A 6 10.33 -1.17 25.91
CA SER A 6 11.45 -2.05 25.71
C SER A 6 11.25 -3.41 26.36
N PHE A 7 10.31 -3.53 27.30
CA PHE A 7 10.00 -4.81 27.92
C PHE A 7 9.14 -5.71 27.07
N LEU A 8 8.45 -5.13 26.10
CA LEU A 8 7.58 -5.89 25.22
C LEU A 8 8.33 -6.22 23.94
N PRO A 9 8.21 -7.44 23.45
CA PRO A 9 8.79 -7.74 22.15
C PRO A 9 8.10 -6.88 21.08
N PRO A 10 8.83 -6.40 20.09
CA PRO A 10 8.21 -5.64 19.01
C PRO A 10 7.17 -6.50 18.29
N VAL A 11 6.03 -5.91 17.98
CA VAL A 11 5.03 -6.61 17.20
C VAL A 11 5.57 -6.72 15.78
N PRO A 12 5.67 -7.93 15.23
CA PRO A 12 6.17 -8.08 13.87
C PRO A 12 5.21 -7.43 12.88
N PHE A 13 5.77 -6.82 11.84
CA PHE A 13 4.96 -6.30 10.76
C PHE A 13 4.45 -7.47 9.94
N CYS A 14 3.17 -7.75 10.04
CA CYS A 14 2.58 -8.94 9.43
C CYS A 14 1.25 -8.59 8.77
N PRO A 15 1.27 -7.86 7.65
CA PRO A 15 0.04 -7.49 6.96
C PRO A 15 -0.61 -8.70 6.30
N LEU A 16 -1.92 -8.59 6.08
CA LEU A 16 -2.69 -9.63 5.42
C LEU A 16 -2.78 -9.32 3.92
N LEU A 17 -2.72 -10.37 3.10
CA LEU A 17 -2.87 -10.19 1.67
C LEU A 17 -4.32 -9.84 1.33
N PRO A 18 -4.54 -8.91 0.39
CA PRO A 18 -5.89 -8.61 -0.06
C PRO A 18 -6.48 -9.77 -0.85
N PRO A 19 -7.82 -9.84 -0.95
CA PRO A 19 -8.44 -10.90 -1.74
C PRO A 19 -7.99 -10.88 -3.19
N HIS A 20 -7.83 -12.06 -3.76
CA HIS A 20 -7.40 -12.19 -5.14
C HIS A 20 -8.40 -11.53 -6.10
N GLY A 21 -7.89 -10.74 -7.03
CA GLY A 21 -8.71 -10.05 -8.01
C GLY A 21 -9.36 -8.75 -7.51
N SER A 22 -9.14 -8.38 -6.24
CA SER A 22 -9.73 -7.17 -5.69
C SER A 22 -8.96 -5.92 -6.13
N ALA A 23 -9.63 -4.76 -6.02
CA ALA A 23 -8.97 -3.48 -6.27
C ALA A 23 -7.80 -3.26 -5.31
N ALA A 24 -7.92 -3.73 -4.08
CA ALA A 24 -6.84 -3.63 -3.10
C ALA A 24 -5.61 -4.41 -3.56
N GLU A 25 -5.80 -5.59 -4.15
CA GLU A 25 -4.68 -6.35 -4.69
C GLU A 25 -4.00 -5.60 -5.84
N GLN A 26 -4.79 -5.03 -6.74
CA GLN A 26 -4.22 -4.24 -7.84
C GLN A 26 -3.44 -3.05 -7.32
N ALA A 27 -3.97 -2.35 -6.31
CA ALA A 27 -3.29 -1.21 -5.71
C ALA A 27 -1.99 -1.65 -5.04
N LEU A 28 -2.00 -2.77 -4.32
CA LEU A 28 -0.80 -3.28 -3.68
C LEU A 28 0.27 -3.59 -4.72
N ASN A 29 -0.08 -4.29 -5.79
CA ASN A 29 0.88 -4.63 -6.83
C ASN A 29 1.48 -3.38 -7.47
N ASP A 30 0.66 -2.37 -7.74
CA ASP A 30 1.16 -1.14 -8.34
C ASP A 30 2.04 -0.36 -7.36
N LEU A 31 1.64 -0.29 -6.09
CA LEU A 31 2.41 0.43 -5.07
C LEU A 31 3.75 -0.22 -4.76
N LEU A 32 3.89 -1.50 -5.02
CA LEU A 32 5.18 -2.18 -4.89
C LEU A 32 6.19 -1.69 -5.93
N GLU A 33 5.70 -1.21 -7.06
CA GLU A 33 6.56 -0.77 -8.15
C GLU A 33 6.72 0.75 -8.18
N ARG A 34 5.68 1.50 -7.76
CA ARG A 34 5.70 2.97 -7.84
C ARG A 34 4.65 3.56 -6.91
N ASP A 35 4.79 4.85 -6.64
CA ASP A 35 3.75 5.58 -5.96
C ASP A 35 2.57 5.81 -6.91
N LEU A 36 1.38 5.99 -6.35
CA LEU A 36 0.15 6.15 -7.14
C LEU A 36 -0.60 7.41 -6.75
N THR A 37 -1.18 8.06 -7.77
CA THR A 37 -2.21 9.08 -7.59
C THR A 37 -3.52 8.58 -8.21
N GLN A 38 -4.63 9.24 -7.88
CA GLN A 38 -5.91 8.90 -8.51
C GLN A 38 -5.85 9.09 -10.03
N ILE A 39 -5.05 10.04 -10.51
CA ILE A 39 -4.91 10.27 -11.94
C ILE A 39 -4.21 9.10 -12.61
N ASP A 40 -3.16 8.55 -11.98
CA ASP A 40 -2.50 7.36 -12.49
C ASP A 40 -3.47 6.19 -12.58
N TRP A 41 -4.29 6.03 -11.54
CA TRP A 41 -5.28 4.96 -11.48
C TRP A 41 -6.30 5.07 -12.61
N LEU A 42 -6.78 6.30 -12.87
CA LEU A 42 -7.70 6.56 -13.96
C LEU A 42 -7.07 6.29 -15.33
N ASN A 43 -5.82 6.70 -15.51
CA ASN A 43 -5.12 6.49 -16.77
C ASN A 43 -4.96 5.02 -17.11
N GLU A 44 -4.96 4.18 -16.10
CA GLU A 44 -4.88 2.73 -16.28
C GLU A 44 -6.27 2.08 -16.34
N HIS A 45 -7.31 2.88 -16.47
CA HIS A 45 -8.70 2.41 -16.58
C HIS A 45 -9.18 1.61 -15.37
N LYS A 46 -8.68 1.97 -14.18
CA LYS A 46 -9.07 1.28 -12.94
C LYS A 46 -10.15 2.01 -12.14
N GLY A 47 -10.63 3.14 -12.66
CA GLY A 47 -11.77 3.86 -12.09
C GLY A 47 -11.41 4.89 -11.05
N TRP A 48 -12.39 5.28 -10.24
CA TRP A 48 -12.27 6.42 -9.32
C TRP A 48 -12.00 6.01 -7.88
N ARG A 49 -11.79 4.73 -7.61
CA ARG A 49 -11.84 4.22 -6.25
C ARG A 49 -10.46 3.86 -5.68
N LEU A 50 -9.42 4.58 -6.11
CA LEU A 50 -8.09 4.34 -5.58
C LEU A 50 -8.04 4.55 -4.05
N SER A 51 -8.66 5.61 -3.55
CA SER A 51 -8.65 5.87 -2.11
C SER A 51 -9.30 4.75 -1.31
N ALA A 52 -10.36 4.15 -1.85
CA ALA A 52 -11.00 3.01 -1.19
C ALA A 52 -10.08 1.77 -1.18
N ALA A 53 -9.38 1.53 -2.28
CA ALA A 53 -8.42 0.43 -2.35
C ALA A 53 -7.27 0.63 -1.36
N VAL A 54 -6.75 1.86 -1.27
CA VAL A 54 -5.69 2.20 -0.32
C VAL A 54 -6.17 2.03 1.12
N LYS A 55 -7.41 2.45 1.40
CA LYS A 55 -8.00 2.29 2.73
C LYS A 55 -8.13 0.81 3.10
N SER A 56 -8.49 -0.02 2.14
CA SER A 56 -8.53 -1.48 2.37
C SER A 56 -7.16 -2.03 2.71
N LEU A 57 -6.11 -1.55 2.04
CA LEU A 57 -4.74 -1.95 2.36
C LEU A 57 -4.34 -1.50 3.76
N ASP A 58 -4.74 -0.30 4.17
CA ASP A 58 -4.47 0.17 5.52
C ASP A 58 -5.14 -0.72 6.55
N TYR A 59 -6.38 -1.10 6.29
CA TYR A 59 -7.13 -2.02 7.16
C TYR A 59 -6.45 -3.37 7.28
N LEU A 60 -5.83 -3.84 6.19
CA LEU A 60 -5.12 -5.12 6.19
C LEU A 60 -3.72 -5.04 6.81
N GLY A 61 -3.28 -3.86 7.21
CA GLY A 61 -2.02 -3.70 7.93
C GLY A 61 -0.84 -3.29 7.08
N TRP A 62 -1.04 -2.89 5.81
CA TRP A 62 0.05 -2.48 4.93
C TRP A 62 0.59 -1.09 5.22
N GLU A 63 -0.17 -0.27 5.95
CA GLU A 63 0.21 1.08 6.37
C GLU A 63 0.62 1.99 5.21
N PRO A 64 -0.21 2.07 4.16
CA PRO A 64 0.10 2.98 3.06
C PRO A 64 0.14 4.42 3.56
N GLN A 65 1.01 5.22 2.97
CA GLN A 65 1.19 6.62 3.34
C GLN A 65 0.70 7.50 2.20
N SER A 66 0.33 8.74 2.53
CA SER A 66 -0.08 9.69 1.52
C SER A 66 0.53 11.05 1.82
N ILE A 67 0.88 11.76 0.75
CA ILE A 67 1.30 13.16 0.80
C ILE A 67 0.51 13.92 -0.27
N MET A 68 0.30 15.21 -0.03
CA MET A 68 -0.36 16.04 -1.04
C MET A 68 0.67 16.56 -2.01
N VAL A 69 0.39 16.43 -3.29
CA VAL A 69 1.29 16.87 -4.36
C VAL A 69 0.51 17.65 -5.39
N GLN A 70 1.19 18.55 -6.10
CA GLN A 70 0.62 19.24 -7.25
C GLN A 70 0.78 18.35 -8.47
N HIS A 71 -0.30 18.24 -9.24
CA HIS A 71 -0.28 17.48 -10.49
C HIS A 71 -0.60 18.41 -11.64
N PRO A 72 0.15 18.34 -12.77
CA PRO A 72 -0.07 19.28 -13.88
C PRO A 72 -1.47 19.23 -14.46
N ALA A 73 -2.14 18.08 -14.41
CA ALA A 73 -3.46 17.89 -14.96
C ALA A 73 -4.59 18.24 -14.00
N TRP A 74 -4.28 18.73 -12.79
CA TRP A 74 -5.29 18.95 -11.77
C TRP A 74 -5.06 20.27 -11.07
N PRO A 75 -6.11 21.09 -10.89
CA PRO A 75 -5.94 22.43 -10.32
C PRO A 75 -5.60 22.43 -8.84
N ASN A 76 -6.04 21.41 -8.10
CA ASN A 76 -5.81 21.30 -6.65
C ASN A 76 -4.80 20.22 -6.37
N ALA A 77 -4.16 20.31 -5.20
CA ALA A 77 -3.28 19.25 -4.74
C ALA A 77 -4.05 17.94 -4.59
N ILE A 78 -3.42 16.84 -4.94
CA ILE A 78 -4.00 15.50 -4.82
C ILE A 78 -3.12 14.61 -3.98
N ALA A 79 -3.71 13.56 -3.43
CA ALA A 79 -2.96 12.62 -2.61
C ALA A 79 -2.11 11.71 -3.51
N ARG A 80 -0.87 11.54 -3.11
CA ARG A 80 0.04 10.57 -3.72
C ARG A 80 0.30 9.50 -2.69
N TYR A 81 -0.04 8.27 -3.02
CA TYR A 81 0.06 7.13 -2.10
C TYR A 81 1.35 6.37 -2.32
N SER A 82 1.94 5.89 -1.23
CA SER A 82 3.16 5.12 -1.27
C SER A 82 3.14 4.06 -0.17
N LEU A 83 3.94 3.00 -0.35
CA LEU A 83 4.13 2.00 0.69
C LEU A 83 5.46 2.25 1.39
N PRO A 84 5.51 2.10 2.73
CA PRO A 84 6.78 2.14 3.43
C PRO A 84 7.66 0.94 3.05
N GLU A 85 8.95 1.10 3.25
CA GLU A 85 9.92 0.05 2.87
C GLU A 85 9.61 -1.27 3.55
N LYS A 86 9.19 -1.25 4.81
CA LYS A 86 8.85 -2.48 5.53
C LYS A 86 7.71 -3.24 4.86
N ALA A 87 6.75 -2.51 4.28
CA ALA A 87 5.64 -3.14 3.58
C ALA A 87 6.12 -3.79 2.28
N LYS A 88 7.02 -3.12 1.56
CA LYS A 88 7.59 -3.69 0.34
C LYS A 88 8.38 -4.95 0.64
N GLN A 89 9.17 -4.93 1.71
CA GLN A 89 9.93 -6.11 2.14
C GLN A 89 9.01 -7.26 2.51
N ALA A 90 7.94 -6.98 3.25
CA ALA A 90 6.97 -8.01 3.63
C ALA A 90 6.32 -8.64 2.39
N ALA A 91 5.98 -7.82 1.40
CA ALA A 91 5.36 -8.32 0.18
C ALA A 91 6.30 -9.23 -0.60
N TYR A 92 7.56 -8.85 -0.73
CA TYR A 92 8.54 -9.69 -1.42
C TYR A 92 8.75 -11.00 -0.69
N THR A 93 8.80 -10.98 0.63
CA THR A 93 8.93 -12.20 1.42
C THR A 93 7.73 -13.12 1.21
N MET A 94 6.52 -12.58 1.23
CA MET A 94 5.31 -13.35 1.00
C MET A 94 5.28 -13.95 -0.41
N ARG A 95 5.69 -13.17 -1.42
CA ARG A 95 5.74 -13.65 -2.80
C ARG A 95 6.73 -14.79 -2.96
N ASN A 96 7.89 -14.68 -2.33
CA ASN A 96 8.88 -15.74 -2.40
C ASN A 96 8.36 -17.02 -1.75
N GLN A 97 7.67 -16.90 -0.62
CA GLN A 97 7.05 -18.05 0.02
C GLN A 97 5.95 -18.65 -0.85
N GLY A 98 5.11 -17.79 -1.43
CA GLY A 98 4.07 -18.26 -2.33
C GLY A 98 4.63 -18.90 -3.59
N GLY A 99 5.72 -18.33 -4.12
CA GLY A 99 6.38 -18.87 -5.29
C GLY A 99 6.93 -20.27 -5.07
N ALA A 100 7.29 -20.60 -3.83
CA ALA A 100 7.79 -21.92 -3.53
C ALA A 100 6.73 -23.00 -3.67
N HIS A 101 5.48 -22.63 -3.68
CA HIS A 101 4.36 -23.57 -3.83
C HIS A 101 3.80 -23.63 -5.24
N ALA A 102 4.29 -22.79 -6.10
CA ALA A 102 3.78 -22.72 -7.47
C ALA A 102 4.28 -23.87 -8.34
#